data_b31d6e1e5db7897ff75f2e3416a4b732
#
_entry.id   b31d6e1e5db7897ff75f2e3416a4b732
#
_cell.length_a   1.000
_cell.length_b   1.000
_cell.length_c   1.000
_cell.angle_alpha   90.00
_cell.angle_beta   90.00
_cell.angle_gamma   90.00
#
_symmetry.space_group_name_H-M   'P 1'
#
loop_
_entity.id
_entity.type
_entity.pdbx_description
1 polymer ?
#
loop_
_entity_poly.entity_id
_entity_poly.type
_entity_poly.pdbx_seq_one_letter_code
_entity_poly.pdbx_strand_id
1 'polypeptide(L)'
;VSTHNKGKVAIIGAGIAGLSTAYYLLQDGWEVQILEKGDGQDNCSYGNAGMIVPSHFTPLAAPGIVAQGVKWMLNSKSPFYVRPSLNFSLIDWGLKFLKHANEKHVNRNAAAIRDLNLASSRSYDELAQQEGFDFELRQNGIMMLYKSSNVAHEEIELAEKAQNLGLDVEVFDQAGIQALEPNLRMDTVGGILYKCDGILYPPKLMKILTDYLLAHGVRFNYQTAVSGFKFSGKKVSEIITSKGTFHADEIVVTGGASLPALASKLHLKLPLMPGKGYSFMHNTTDNNQMVHAALLLEARVAVTPMNNQIRFSGTMELGPANDKIYSNRVKGIVESIPKYFPDLQVDYPKDIWFGYRPCSPDGLPYLGRTSKYSNVSIAGAGGMMGLSLGPAYGKAITALLSNKATETDITGFNPDRFQ
;
A
#
# COMPACT_ATOMS: atom_id res chain seq x y z
N VAL A 1 29.62 3.36 -4.14
CA VAL A 1 29.06 4.07 -2.96
C VAL A 1 29.90 5.32 -2.74
N SER A 2 29.25 6.50 -2.77
CA SER A 2 29.92 7.80 -2.54
C SER A 2 30.56 7.82 -1.14
N THR A 3 31.84 8.22 -1.06
CA THR A 3 32.59 8.32 0.20
C THR A 3 32.27 9.56 1.04
N HIS A 4 31.26 10.34 0.66
CA HIS A 4 30.83 11.53 1.39
C HIS A 4 29.69 11.16 2.34
N ASN A 5 30.00 11.07 3.65
CA ASN A 5 28.98 10.94 4.69
C ASN A 5 28.17 12.24 4.79
N LYS A 6 26.93 12.23 4.29
CA LYS A 6 26.00 13.36 4.31
C LYS A 6 25.38 13.63 5.68
N GLY A 7 25.55 12.70 6.59
CA GLY A 7 24.94 12.71 7.91
C GLY A 7 24.24 11.41 8.22
N LYS A 8 23.60 11.35 9.39
CA LYS A 8 22.96 10.17 9.93
C LYS A 8 21.44 10.29 9.88
N VAL A 9 20.77 9.28 9.31
CA VAL A 9 19.30 9.19 9.27
C VAL A 9 18.79 8.07 10.14
N ALA A 10 17.79 8.35 10.98
CA ALA A 10 17.00 7.36 11.68
C ALA A 10 15.65 7.17 11.01
N ILE A 11 15.37 5.94 10.56
CA ILE A 11 14.08 5.56 9.97
C ILE A 11 13.27 4.79 11.02
N ILE A 12 12.04 5.21 11.28
CA ILE A 12 11.16 4.57 12.26
C ILE A 12 10.15 3.69 11.51
N GLY A 13 10.39 2.39 11.51
CA GLY A 13 9.61 1.35 10.84
C GLY A 13 10.37 0.63 9.73
N ALA A 14 10.33 -0.71 9.72
CA ALA A 14 10.96 -1.59 8.73
C ALA A 14 9.94 -2.21 7.75
N GLY A 15 8.83 -1.53 7.46
CA GLY A 15 7.94 -1.86 6.36
C GLY A 15 8.52 -1.41 5.01
N ILE A 16 7.79 -1.69 3.92
CA ILE A 16 8.26 -1.35 2.56
C ILE A 16 8.65 0.13 2.41
N ALA A 17 7.91 1.07 3.01
CA ALA A 17 8.26 2.49 2.97
C ALA A 17 9.59 2.78 3.66
N GLY A 18 9.87 2.13 4.80
CA GLY A 18 11.12 2.27 5.53
C GLY A 18 12.30 1.64 4.81
N LEU A 19 12.15 0.40 4.32
CA LEU A 19 13.22 -0.30 3.60
C LEU A 19 13.57 0.39 2.28
N SER A 20 12.56 0.82 1.50
CA SER A 20 12.80 1.58 0.27
C SER A 20 13.48 2.93 0.57
N THR A 21 13.06 3.63 1.62
CA THR A 21 13.71 4.87 2.04
C THR A 21 15.17 4.62 2.46
N ALA A 22 15.43 3.57 3.22
CA ALA A 22 16.78 3.19 3.62
C ALA A 22 17.67 2.88 2.40
N TYR A 23 17.12 2.16 1.42
CA TYR A 23 17.82 1.80 0.19
C TYR A 23 18.30 3.05 -0.57
N TYR A 24 17.39 3.98 -0.89
CA TYR A 24 17.76 5.16 -1.66
C TYR A 24 18.65 6.15 -0.87
N LEU A 25 18.46 6.29 0.44
CA LEU A 25 19.34 7.09 1.29
C LEU A 25 20.75 6.51 1.37
N LEU A 26 20.88 5.18 1.48
CA LEU A 26 22.18 4.50 1.45
C LEU A 26 22.89 4.76 0.11
N GLN A 27 22.18 4.64 -1.03
CA GLN A 27 22.73 4.92 -2.35
C GLN A 27 23.17 6.38 -2.51
N ASP A 28 22.49 7.31 -1.84
CA ASP A 28 22.80 8.73 -1.86
C ASP A 28 23.89 9.15 -0.84
N GLY A 29 24.46 8.20 -0.09
CA GLY A 29 25.62 8.38 0.80
C GLY A 29 25.28 8.78 2.24
N TRP A 30 24.08 8.51 2.72
CA TRP A 30 23.69 8.69 4.12
C TRP A 30 24.06 7.48 4.98
N GLU A 31 24.44 7.73 6.24
CA GLU A 31 24.50 6.69 7.26
C GLU A 31 23.08 6.39 7.76
N VAL A 32 22.60 5.17 7.57
CA VAL A 32 21.21 4.82 7.88
C VAL A 32 21.12 3.86 9.06
N GLN A 33 20.19 4.14 9.97
CA GLN A 33 19.73 3.20 10.99
C GLN A 33 18.21 3.07 10.96
N ILE A 34 17.72 1.86 11.18
CA ILE A 34 16.28 1.54 11.23
C ILE A 34 15.92 1.17 12.67
N LEU A 35 14.85 1.78 13.19
CA LEU A 35 14.25 1.46 14.48
C LEU A 35 12.93 0.74 14.23
N GLU A 36 12.86 -0.56 14.52
CA GLU A 36 11.67 -1.39 14.30
C GLU A 36 11.16 -1.93 15.65
N LYS A 37 9.86 -1.76 15.90
CA LYS A 37 9.22 -2.22 17.14
C LYS A 37 9.13 -3.73 17.26
N GLY A 38 9.02 -4.44 16.11
CA GLY A 38 8.94 -5.90 16.01
C GLY A 38 10.28 -6.53 15.65
N ASP A 39 10.21 -7.76 15.17
CA ASP A 39 11.35 -8.52 14.66
C ASP A 39 11.67 -8.24 13.17
N GLY A 40 10.86 -7.41 12.51
CA GLY A 40 10.99 -7.08 11.10
C GLY A 40 10.43 -8.11 10.13
N GLN A 41 9.97 -9.27 10.60
CA GLN A 41 9.48 -10.36 9.75
C GLN A 41 7.95 -10.41 9.63
N ASP A 42 7.23 -9.76 10.55
CA ASP A 42 5.77 -9.71 10.55
C ASP A 42 5.28 -8.25 10.52
N ASN A 43 5.09 -7.73 9.32
CA ASN A 43 4.46 -6.43 9.11
C ASN A 43 3.51 -6.46 7.92
N CYS A 44 2.73 -5.38 7.74
CA CYS A 44 1.69 -5.33 6.70
C CYS A 44 2.20 -5.45 5.25
N SER A 45 3.52 -5.41 5.03
CA SER A 45 4.09 -5.56 3.68
C SER A 45 4.15 -7.03 3.25
N TYR A 46 4.43 -7.98 4.15
CA TYR A 46 4.61 -9.39 3.82
C TYR A 46 3.35 -10.08 3.28
N GLY A 47 2.20 -9.81 3.86
CA GLY A 47 0.91 -10.40 3.43
C GLY A 47 0.13 -9.53 2.43
N ASN A 48 0.75 -8.50 1.88
CA ASN A 48 0.15 -7.66 0.84
C ASN A 48 -0.20 -8.47 -0.41
N ALA A 49 -1.19 -8.00 -1.19
CA ALA A 49 -1.59 -8.63 -2.45
C ALA A 49 -0.47 -8.66 -3.51
N GLY A 50 0.59 -7.90 -3.33
CA GLY A 50 1.72 -7.87 -4.26
C GLY A 50 1.49 -7.07 -5.53
N MET A 51 0.43 -6.30 -5.60
CA MET A 51 0.06 -5.52 -6.79
C MET A 51 0.79 -4.17 -6.83
N ILE A 52 1.31 -3.82 -8.00
CA ILE A 52 1.84 -2.51 -8.38
C ILE A 52 0.78 -1.88 -9.28
N VAL A 53 0.20 -0.76 -8.88
CA VAL A 53 -1.09 -0.31 -9.42
C VAL A 53 -1.11 1.17 -9.85
N PRO A 54 -0.41 1.57 -10.93
CA PRO A 54 -0.60 2.87 -11.57
C PRO A 54 -2.05 3.18 -11.91
N SER A 55 -2.88 2.16 -12.17
CA SER A 55 -4.32 2.26 -12.42
C SER A 55 -5.12 2.80 -11.24
N HIS A 56 -4.60 2.72 -10.02
CA HIS A 56 -5.29 3.19 -8.81
C HIS A 56 -5.07 4.70 -8.58
N PHE A 57 -5.38 5.52 -9.58
CA PHE A 57 -5.27 6.98 -9.52
C PHE A 57 -6.42 7.67 -8.77
N THR A 58 -7.52 6.95 -8.51
CA THR A 58 -8.65 7.47 -7.74
C THR A 58 -8.42 7.27 -6.25
N PRO A 59 -8.42 8.34 -5.43
CA PRO A 59 -8.29 8.20 -3.99
C PRO A 59 -9.48 7.45 -3.37
N LEU A 60 -9.28 6.82 -2.21
CA LEU A 60 -10.34 6.11 -1.49
C LEU A 60 -11.56 7.00 -1.21
N ALA A 61 -11.35 8.29 -0.96
CA ALA A 61 -12.41 9.28 -0.76
C ALA A 61 -12.95 9.74 -2.12
N ALA A 62 -13.79 8.91 -2.75
CA ALA A 62 -14.43 9.16 -4.04
C ALA A 62 -15.96 9.29 -3.91
N PRO A 63 -16.65 9.91 -4.87
CA PRO A 63 -18.12 9.98 -4.90
C PRO A 63 -18.74 8.58 -4.84
N GLY A 64 -19.89 8.45 -4.19
CA GLY A 64 -20.65 7.20 -4.10
C GLY A 64 -20.14 6.17 -3.10
N ILE A 65 -18.85 6.20 -2.71
CA ILE A 65 -18.24 5.18 -1.82
C ILE A 65 -18.92 5.09 -0.45
N VAL A 66 -19.46 6.19 0.06
CA VAL A 66 -20.15 6.24 1.35
C VAL A 66 -21.47 5.50 1.28
N ALA A 67 -22.29 5.77 0.26
CA ALA A 67 -23.59 5.10 0.06
C ALA A 67 -23.38 3.60 -0.17
N GLN A 68 -22.40 3.24 -0.96
CA GLN A 68 -22.01 1.85 -1.21
C GLN A 68 -21.52 1.17 0.08
N GLY A 69 -20.72 1.86 0.90
CA GLY A 69 -20.23 1.37 2.18
C GLY A 69 -21.38 1.08 3.17
N VAL A 70 -22.36 1.98 3.27
CA VAL A 70 -23.56 1.77 4.12
C VAL A 70 -24.35 0.54 3.66
N LYS A 71 -24.56 0.37 2.35
CA LYS A 71 -25.22 -0.81 1.77
C LYS A 71 -24.48 -2.10 2.12
N TRP A 72 -23.16 -2.09 2.06
CA TRP A 72 -22.33 -3.26 2.38
C TRP A 72 -22.32 -3.62 3.87
N MET A 73 -22.47 -2.64 4.78
CA MET A 73 -22.48 -2.89 6.22
C MET A 73 -23.62 -3.81 6.71
N LEU A 74 -24.69 -3.94 5.92
CA LEU A 74 -25.83 -4.80 6.24
C LEU A 74 -25.54 -6.30 6.03
N ASN A 75 -24.44 -6.66 5.39
CA ASN A 75 -24.05 -8.04 5.12
C ASN A 75 -22.74 -8.41 5.84
N SER A 76 -22.79 -9.45 6.69
CA SER A 76 -21.63 -9.91 7.45
C SER A 76 -20.50 -10.51 6.61
N LYS A 77 -20.78 -10.92 5.36
CA LYS A 77 -19.81 -11.41 4.37
C LYS A 77 -19.32 -10.31 3.42
N SER A 78 -19.81 -9.08 3.57
CA SER A 78 -19.45 -7.95 2.71
C SER A 78 -17.94 -7.68 2.72
N PRO A 79 -17.36 -7.24 1.59
CA PRO A 79 -15.95 -6.87 1.52
C PRO A 79 -15.59 -5.61 2.30
N PHE A 80 -16.57 -4.80 2.68
CA PHE A 80 -16.36 -3.54 3.41
C PHE A 80 -17.18 -3.50 4.70
N TYR A 81 -16.57 -3.00 5.77
CA TYR A 81 -17.22 -2.83 7.06
C TYR A 81 -16.60 -1.68 7.84
N VAL A 82 -17.42 -0.84 8.43
CA VAL A 82 -16.99 0.14 9.44
C VAL A 82 -17.46 -0.40 10.78
N ARG A 83 -16.53 -0.62 11.71
CA ARG A 83 -16.86 -1.12 13.04
C ARG A 83 -17.55 -0.01 13.83
N PRO A 84 -18.82 -0.18 14.24
CA PRO A 84 -19.48 0.76 15.14
C PRO A 84 -18.65 0.92 16.42
N SER A 85 -18.28 2.15 16.73
CA SER A 85 -17.48 2.48 17.90
C SER A 85 -17.72 3.94 18.28
N LEU A 86 -17.85 4.22 19.56
CA LEU A 86 -17.88 5.58 20.11
C LEU A 86 -16.46 6.19 20.18
N ASN A 87 -15.59 5.84 19.25
CA ASN A 87 -14.24 6.34 19.17
C ASN A 87 -14.21 7.69 18.44
N PHE A 88 -13.84 8.76 19.17
CA PHE A 88 -13.75 10.11 18.61
C PHE A 88 -12.83 10.21 17.38
N SER A 89 -11.74 9.42 17.33
CA SER A 89 -10.85 9.41 16.17
C SER A 89 -11.52 8.84 14.93
N LEU A 90 -12.43 7.86 15.07
CA LEU A 90 -13.21 7.32 13.96
C LEU A 90 -14.24 8.34 13.46
N ILE A 91 -14.88 9.06 14.37
CA ILE A 91 -15.87 10.10 14.03
C ILE A 91 -15.16 11.26 13.31
N ASP A 92 -14.08 11.77 13.86
CA ASP A 92 -13.28 12.86 13.25
C ASP A 92 -12.73 12.47 11.87
N TRP A 93 -12.21 11.24 11.77
CA TRP A 93 -11.76 10.70 10.48
C TRP A 93 -12.93 10.60 9.49
N GLY A 94 -14.08 10.09 9.90
CA GLY A 94 -15.28 9.96 9.06
C GLY A 94 -15.80 11.30 8.54
N LEU A 95 -15.85 12.33 9.38
CA LEU A 95 -16.25 13.68 8.96
C LEU A 95 -15.29 14.27 7.93
N LYS A 96 -13.96 14.09 8.13
CA LYS A 96 -12.95 14.49 7.16
C LYS A 96 -13.07 13.71 5.85
N PHE A 97 -13.35 12.40 5.93
CA PHE A 97 -13.54 11.55 4.76
C PHE A 97 -14.75 12.02 3.93
N LEU A 98 -15.89 12.27 4.56
CA LEU A 98 -17.09 12.82 3.91
C LEU A 98 -16.81 14.13 3.17
N LYS A 99 -16.01 15.02 3.78
CA LYS A 99 -15.63 16.30 3.17
C LYS A 99 -14.81 16.12 1.88
N HIS A 100 -14.02 15.04 1.77
CA HIS A 100 -13.17 14.76 0.61
C HIS A 100 -13.81 13.80 -0.40
N ALA A 101 -14.91 13.11 -0.07
CA ALA A 101 -15.58 12.16 -0.96
C ALA A 101 -16.40 12.87 -2.06
N ASN A 102 -15.72 13.58 -2.96
CA ASN A 102 -16.34 14.34 -4.06
C ASN A 102 -15.45 14.40 -5.31
N GLU A 103 -16.04 14.69 -6.48
CA GLU A 103 -15.34 14.72 -7.76
C GLU A 103 -14.22 15.79 -7.82
N LYS A 104 -14.42 16.94 -7.21
CA LYS A 104 -13.40 18.00 -7.18
C LYS A 104 -12.10 17.50 -6.52
N HIS A 105 -12.23 16.72 -5.45
CA HIS A 105 -11.07 16.12 -4.77
C HIS A 105 -10.39 15.06 -5.65
N VAL A 106 -11.16 14.19 -6.30
CA VAL A 106 -10.64 13.18 -7.23
C VAL A 106 -9.90 13.86 -8.39
N ASN A 107 -10.54 14.78 -9.10
CA ASN A 107 -9.98 15.43 -10.28
C ASN A 107 -8.70 16.22 -9.96
N ARG A 108 -8.65 16.84 -8.78
CA ARG A 108 -7.46 17.58 -8.34
C ARG A 108 -6.24 16.69 -8.10
N ASN A 109 -6.44 15.44 -7.63
CA ASN A 109 -5.34 14.62 -7.11
C ASN A 109 -5.02 13.41 -7.99
N ALA A 110 -5.89 13.04 -8.94
CA ALA A 110 -5.73 11.85 -9.77
C ALA A 110 -4.40 11.83 -10.53
N ALA A 111 -4.01 12.94 -11.15
CA ALA A 111 -2.75 13.03 -11.88
C ALA A 111 -1.54 12.84 -10.96
N ALA A 112 -1.53 13.49 -9.79
CA ALA A 112 -0.42 13.36 -8.84
C ALA A 112 -0.28 11.94 -8.27
N ILE A 113 -1.41 11.26 -7.99
CA ILE A 113 -1.41 9.85 -7.56
C ILE A 113 -0.89 8.94 -8.68
N ARG A 114 -1.37 9.13 -9.92
CA ARG A 114 -0.89 8.40 -11.10
C ARG A 114 0.62 8.57 -11.27
N ASP A 115 1.12 9.80 -11.26
CA ASP A 115 2.53 10.11 -11.48
C ASP A 115 3.42 9.48 -10.41
N LEU A 116 2.98 9.53 -9.14
CA LEU A 116 3.69 8.89 -8.04
C LEU A 116 3.73 7.35 -8.20
N ASN A 117 2.62 6.72 -8.62
CA ASN A 117 2.57 5.29 -8.87
C ASN A 117 3.42 4.88 -10.09
N LEU A 118 3.37 5.65 -11.19
CA LEU A 118 4.21 5.40 -12.37
C LEU A 118 5.71 5.54 -12.05
N ALA A 119 6.10 6.56 -11.29
CA ALA A 119 7.47 6.71 -10.83
C ALA A 119 7.92 5.53 -9.94
N SER A 120 7.01 5.05 -9.09
CA SER A 120 7.26 3.87 -8.26
C SER A 120 7.39 2.59 -9.08
N SER A 121 6.53 2.38 -10.07
CA SER A 121 6.57 1.23 -10.98
C SER A 121 7.90 1.17 -11.73
N ARG A 122 8.33 2.28 -12.36
CA ARG A 122 9.66 2.38 -12.99
C ARG A 122 10.79 2.05 -12.01
N SER A 123 10.66 2.47 -10.76
CA SER A 123 11.68 2.18 -9.75
C SER A 123 11.72 0.71 -9.33
N TYR A 124 10.60 -0.02 -9.42
CA TYR A 124 10.61 -1.47 -9.27
C TYR A 124 11.30 -2.16 -10.43
N ASP A 125 11.13 -1.67 -11.67
CA ASP A 125 11.88 -2.18 -12.84
C ASP A 125 13.39 -1.96 -12.67
N GLU A 126 13.80 -0.76 -12.22
CA GLU A 126 15.21 -0.45 -11.93
C GLU A 126 15.79 -1.38 -10.84
N LEU A 127 15.01 -1.67 -9.80
CA LEU A 127 15.41 -2.60 -8.73
C LEU A 127 15.55 -4.03 -9.25
N ALA A 128 14.63 -4.51 -10.07
CA ALA A 128 14.63 -5.87 -10.60
C ALA A 128 15.80 -6.13 -11.59
N GLN A 129 16.40 -5.07 -12.16
CA GLN A 129 17.58 -5.18 -13.02
C GLN A 129 18.89 -5.36 -12.23
N GLN A 130 18.87 -5.21 -10.91
CA GLN A 130 20.07 -5.38 -10.10
C GLN A 130 20.35 -6.86 -9.83
N GLU A 131 21.61 -7.22 -9.79
CA GLU A 131 22.03 -8.57 -9.47
C GLU A 131 21.52 -9.00 -8.09
N GLY A 132 20.86 -10.15 -8.01
CA GLY A 132 20.28 -10.69 -6.79
C GLY A 132 18.91 -10.13 -6.40
N PHE A 133 18.33 -9.22 -7.19
CA PHE A 133 17.01 -8.63 -6.91
C PHE A 133 15.85 -9.36 -7.62
N ASP A 134 15.83 -10.69 -7.59
CA ASP A 134 14.70 -11.48 -8.08
C ASP A 134 13.59 -11.57 -7.04
N PHE A 135 12.63 -10.66 -7.09
CA PHE A 135 11.42 -10.65 -6.26
C PHE A 135 10.13 -10.99 -7.05
N GLU A 136 10.27 -11.73 -8.14
CA GLU A 136 9.18 -12.19 -9.01
C GLU A 136 8.36 -11.02 -9.61
N LEU A 137 9.01 -9.94 -10.00
CA LEU A 137 8.35 -8.82 -10.67
C LEU A 137 7.80 -9.26 -12.02
N ARG A 138 6.51 -9.03 -12.26
CA ARG A 138 5.83 -9.23 -13.54
C ARG A 138 5.03 -7.98 -13.90
N GLN A 139 5.35 -7.37 -15.03
CA GLN A 139 4.70 -6.18 -15.59
C GLN A 139 3.81 -6.58 -16.78
N ASN A 140 2.90 -7.52 -16.54
CA ASN A 140 2.02 -8.06 -17.58
C ASN A 140 0.56 -7.61 -17.44
N GLY A 141 0.30 -6.63 -16.59
CA GLY A 141 -1.02 -6.07 -16.36
C GLY A 141 -1.83 -6.78 -15.26
N ILE A 142 -2.90 -6.10 -14.84
CA ILE A 142 -3.90 -6.63 -13.91
C ILE A 142 -5.28 -6.53 -14.54
N MET A 143 -6.04 -7.62 -14.47
CA MET A 143 -7.40 -7.70 -14.97
C MET A 143 -8.40 -7.19 -13.93
N MET A 144 -9.32 -6.31 -14.33
CA MET A 144 -10.50 -5.92 -13.55
C MET A 144 -11.68 -6.72 -14.08
N LEU A 145 -12.12 -7.75 -13.35
CA LEU A 145 -13.17 -8.68 -13.77
C LEU A 145 -14.52 -8.30 -13.18
N TYR A 146 -15.55 -8.23 -14.03
CA TYR A 146 -16.91 -7.88 -13.60
C TYR A 146 -17.95 -8.88 -14.13
N LYS A 147 -19.06 -9.00 -13.38
CA LYS A 147 -20.16 -9.95 -13.65
C LYS A 147 -21.48 -9.29 -14.00
N SER A 148 -21.60 -7.98 -13.83
CA SER A 148 -22.85 -7.26 -14.07
C SER A 148 -22.64 -6.09 -15.03
N SER A 149 -23.67 -5.79 -15.83
CA SER A 149 -23.63 -4.66 -16.77
C SER A 149 -23.47 -3.31 -16.07
N ASN A 150 -23.99 -3.17 -14.85
CA ASN A 150 -23.83 -1.92 -14.09
C ASN A 150 -22.38 -1.68 -13.70
N VAL A 151 -21.69 -2.71 -13.17
CA VAL A 151 -20.27 -2.59 -12.82
C VAL A 151 -19.43 -2.43 -14.09
N ALA A 152 -19.77 -3.14 -15.18
CA ALA A 152 -19.10 -2.96 -16.47
C ALA A 152 -19.14 -1.49 -16.94
N HIS A 153 -20.30 -0.85 -16.86
CA HIS A 153 -20.46 0.55 -17.28
C HIS A 153 -19.58 1.51 -16.43
N GLU A 154 -19.65 1.37 -15.10
CA GLU A 154 -18.83 2.17 -14.17
C GLU A 154 -17.33 2.00 -14.43
N GLU A 155 -16.89 0.76 -14.67
CA GLU A 155 -15.45 0.46 -14.87
C GLU A 155 -14.95 0.86 -16.28
N ILE A 156 -15.80 0.79 -17.31
CA ILE A 156 -15.46 1.32 -18.65
C ILE A 156 -15.27 2.83 -18.59
N GLU A 157 -16.16 3.57 -17.90
CA GLU A 157 -15.96 5.01 -17.69
C GLU A 157 -14.66 5.31 -16.94
N LEU A 158 -14.28 4.46 -15.98
CA LEU A 158 -13.01 4.60 -15.27
C LEU A 158 -11.80 4.30 -16.16
N ALA A 159 -11.93 3.31 -17.08
CA ALA A 159 -10.90 2.99 -18.06
C ALA A 159 -10.71 4.15 -19.06
N GLU A 160 -11.78 4.81 -19.51
CA GLU A 160 -11.70 6.01 -20.36
C GLU A 160 -10.98 7.16 -19.63
N LYS A 161 -11.27 7.37 -18.34
CA LYS A 161 -10.53 8.35 -17.52
C LYS A 161 -9.05 8.00 -17.39
N ALA A 162 -8.73 6.70 -17.25
CA ALA A 162 -7.35 6.22 -17.21
C ALA A 162 -6.62 6.48 -18.55
N GLN A 163 -7.26 6.21 -19.68
CA GLN A 163 -6.71 6.50 -21.01
C GLN A 163 -6.45 8.01 -21.19
N ASN A 164 -7.41 8.86 -20.77
CA ASN A 164 -7.25 10.31 -20.79
C ASN A 164 -6.10 10.80 -19.88
N LEU A 165 -5.76 10.04 -18.84
CA LEU A 165 -4.60 10.26 -18.00
C LEU A 165 -3.31 9.64 -18.58
N GLY A 166 -3.34 9.05 -19.78
CA GLY A 166 -2.19 8.45 -20.46
C GLY A 166 -1.79 7.07 -19.96
N LEU A 167 -2.68 6.35 -19.25
CA LEU A 167 -2.44 4.97 -18.85
C LEU A 167 -2.80 4.00 -19.98
N ASP A 168 -2.02 2.94 -20.13
CA ASP A 168 -2.29 1.87 -21.09
C ASP A 168 -3.32 0.90 -20.50
N VAL A 169 -4.53 0.91 -21.09
CA VAL A 169 -5.66 0.12 -20.64
C VAL A 169 -6.51 -0.35 -21.83
N GLU A 170 -6.98 -1.57 -21.77
CA GLU A 170 -7.75 -2.21 -22.81
C GLU A 170 -9.01 -2.88 -22.24
N VAL A 171 -10.14 -2.67 -22.89
CA VAL A 171 -11.45 -3.24 -22.52
C VAL A 171 -11.73 -4.46 -23.37
N PHE A 172 -12.11 -5.54 -22.74
CA PHE A 172 -12.40 -6.83 -23.37
C PHE A 172 -13.83 -7.28 -23.10
N ASP A 173 -14.45 -7.90 -24.09
CA ASP A 173 -15.62 -8.74 -23.88
C ASP A 173 -15.24 -10.07 -23.18
N GLN A 174 -16.24 -10.93 -22.95
CA GLN A 174 -16.02 -12.21 -22.28
C GLN A 174 -14.99 -13.09 -23.02
N ALA A 175 -15.08 -13.16 -24.35
CA ALA A 175 -14.19 -14.01 -25.14
C ALA A 175 -12.77 -13.50 -25.13
N GLY A 176 -12.60 -12.18 -25.26
CA GLY A 176 -11.30 -11.53 -25.22
C GLY A 176 -10.59 -11.68 -23.87
N ILE A 177 -11.31 -11.43 -22.75
CA ILE A 177 -10.71 -11.58 -21.42
C ILE A 177 -10.40 -13.04 -21.10
N GLN A 178 -11.24 -13.99 -21.54
CA GLN A 178 -10.98 -15.43 -21.39
C GLN A 178 -9.71 -15.88 -22.15
N ALA A 179 -9.43 -15.28 -23.31
CA ALA A 179 -8.24 -15.63 -24.10
C ALA A 179 -6.93 -15.23 -23.40
N LEU A 180 -6.96 -14.23 -22.49
CA LEU A 180 -5.80 -13.84 -21.69
C LEU A 180 -5.48 -14.84 -20.57
N GLU A 181 -6.45 -15.69 -20.19
CA GLU A 181 -6.32 -16.65 -19.09
C GLU A 181 -6.75 -18.05 -19.54
N PRO A 182 -5.93 -18.72 -20.39
CA PRO A 182 -6.32 -19.98 -21.05
C PRO A 182 -6.44 -21.16 -20.07
N ASN A 183 -5.78 -21.08 -18.90
CA ASN A 183 -5.70 -22.18 -17.94
C ASN A 183 -6.89 -22.22 -16.96
N LEU A 184 -7.68 -21.16 -16.90
CA LEU A 184 -8.83 -21.05 -15.98
C LEU A 184 -10.06 -20.57 -16.71
N ARG A 185 -11.16 -21.33 -16.61
CA ARG A 185 -12.44 -20.86 -17.10
C ARG A 185 -12.95 -19.70 -16.24
N MET A 186 -13.33 -18.61 -16.90
CA MET A 186 -13.86 -17.42 -16.26
C MET A 186 -15.36 -17.27 -16.53
N ASP A 187 -16.14 -17.05 -15.48
CA ASP A 187 -17.55 -16.66 -15.55
C ASP A 187 -17.67 -15.15 -15.27
N THR A 188 -17.53 -14.36 -16.33
CA THR A 188 -17.59 -12.89 -16.32
C THR A 188 -18.37 -12.41 -17.55
N VAL A 189 -18.82 -11.17 -17.56
CA VAL A 189 -19.40 -10.54 -18.77
C VAL A 189 -18.36 -9.79 -19.59
N GLY A 190 -17.15 -9.63 -19.05
CA GLY A 190 -16.01 -8.98 -19.66
C GLY A 190 -14.99 -8.59 -18.61
N GLY A 191 -14.02 -7.80 -19.00
CA GLY A 191 -12.98 -7.29 -18.10
C GLY A 191 -12.17 -6.17 -18.74
N ILE A 192 -11.36 -5.54 -17.93
CA ILE A 192 -10.43 -4.50 -18.35
C ILE A 192 -9.03 -4.92 -17.93
N LEU A 193 -8.08 -4.86 -18.85
CA LEU A 193 -6.66 -5.07 -18.57
C LEU A 193 -5.96 -3.71 -18.46
N TYR A 194 -5.45 -3.39 -17.26
CA TYR A 194 -4.54 -2.27 -17.06
C TYR A 194 -3.11 -2.76 -17.29
N LYS A 195 -2.58 -2.54 -18.49
CA LYS A 195 -1.24 -3.02 -18.89
C LYS A 195 -0.11 -2.32 -18.13
N CYS A 196 -0.37 -1.12 -17.62
CA CYS A 196 0.57 -0.37 -16.78
C CYS A 196 0.75 -0.96 -15.37
N ASP A 197 -0.10 -1.89 -14.97
CA ASP A 197 -0.05 -2.53 -13.66
C ASP A 197 0.83 -3.78 -13.68
N GLY A 198 1.30 -4.18 -12.50
CA GLY A 198 2.14 -5.35 -12.34
C GLY A 198 1.99 -6.02 -10.98
N ILE A 199 2.74 -7.07 -10.77
CA ILE A 199 2.78 -7.81 -9.51
C ILE A 199 4.21 -8.14 -9.10
N LEU A 200 4.39 -8.38 -7.81
CA LEU A 200 5.62 -8.90 -7.23
C LEU A 200 5.32 -9.83 -6.06
N TYR A 201 6.31 -10.61 -5.62
CA TYR A 201 6.18 -11.43 -4.41
C TYR A 201 6.70 -10.67 -3.18
N PRO A 202 5.82 -10.12 -2.32
CA PRO A 202 6.22 -9.25 -1.23
C PRO A 202 7.25 -9.86 -0.25
N PRO A 203 7.13 -11.13 0.20
CA PRO A 203 8.12 -11.72 1.09
C PRO A 203 9.55 -11.72 0.52
N LYS A 204 9.70 -12.03 -0.79
CA LYS A 204 11.02 -11.98 -1.45
C LYS A 204 11.58 -10.54 -1.50
N LEU A 205 10.75 -9.57 -1.91
CA LEU A 205 11.17 -8.17 -1.95
C LEU A 205 11.65 -7.68 -0.58
N MET A 206 10.85 -7.94 0.47
CA MET A 206 11.19 -7.52 1.84
C MET A 206 12.51 -8.15 2.31
N LYS A 207 12.69 -9.45 2.03
CA LYS A 207 13.92 -10.15 2.36
C LYS A 207 15.13 -9.59 1.62
N ILE A 208 15.04 -9.43 0.30
CA ILE A 208 16.11 -8.91 -0.56
C ILE A 208 16.54 -7.52 -0.10
N LEU A 209 15.59 -6.61 0.11
CA LEU A 209 15.90 -5.27 0.61
C LEU A 209 16.58 -5.30 1.99
N THR A 210 16.09 -6.15 2.90
CA THR A 210 16.68 -6.27 4.24
C THR A 210 18.10 -6.83 4.18
N ASP A 211 18.32 -7.91 3.43
CA ASP A 211 19.64 -8.53 3.29
C ASP A 211 20.64 -7.58 2.62
N TYR A 212 20.21 -6.88 1.56
CA TYR A 212 21.01 -5.88 0.89
C TYR A 212 21.45 -4.76 1.85
N LEU A 213 20.51 -4.20 2.61
CA LEU A 213 20.76 -3.12 3.55
C LEU A 213 21.71 -3.55 4.67
N LEU A 214 21.55 -4.76 5.22
CA LEU A 214 22.44 -5.34 6.21
C LEU A 214 23.86 -5.52 5.66
N ALA A 215 24.00 -6.08 4.46
CA ALA A 215 25.29 -6.30 3.81
C ALA A 215 26.04 -4.99 3.51
N HIS A 216 25.32 -3.86 3.38
CA HIS A 216 25.88 -2.54 3.11
C HIS A 216 25.94 -1.64 4.34
N GLY A 217 25.87 -2.20 5.56
CA GLY A 217 26.16 -1.52 6.80
C GLY A 217 25.01 -0.71 7.41
N VAL A 218 23.76 -0.87 6.92
CA VAL A 218 22.60 -0.29 7.60
C VAL A 218 22.34 -1.01 8.90
N ARG A 219 22.19 -0.25 10.00
CA ARG A 219 21.96 -0.80 11.32
C ARG A 219 20.46 -1.02 11.57
N PHE A 220 20.05 -2.25 11.78
CA PHE A 220 18.70 -2.62 12.20
C PHE A 220 18.62 -2.77 13.71
N ASN A 221 17.76 -1.98 14.33
CA ASN A 221 17.45 -2.05 15.75
C ASN A 221 16.04 -2.63 15.90
N TYR A 222 15.96 -3.95 15.92
CA TYR A 222 14.70 -4.68 16.11
C TYR A 222 14.24 -4.64 17.57
N GLN A 223 12.93 -4.88 17.79
CA GLN A 223 12.27 -4.81 19.11
C GLN A 223 12.54 -3.49 19.83
N THR A 224 12.65 -2.40 19.05
CA THR A 224 13.02 -1.07 19.49
C THR A 224 11.85 -0.11 19.24
N ALA A 225 10.87 -0.17 20.14
CA ALA A 225 9.67 0.67 20.04
C ALA A 225 9.99 2.12 20.46
N VAL A 226 9.65 3.08 19.59
CA VAL A 226 9.78 4.51 19.90
C VAL A 226 8.67 4.92 20.88
N SER A 227 9.08 5.42 22.06
CA SER A 227 8.19 5.85 23.13
C SER A 227 8.04 7.36 23.23
N GLY A 228 8.97 8.15 22.68
CA GLY A 228 8.92 9.61 22.73
C GLY A 228 10.06 10.27 21.97
N PHE A 229 10.10 11.60 22.07
CA PHE A 229 11.13 12.44 21.46
C PHE A 229 11.50 13.56 22.42
N LYS A 230 12.78 14.00 22.38
CA LYS A 230 13.18 15.28 22.97
C LYS A 230 13.40 16.30 21.86
N PHE A 231 13.18 17.55 22.19
CA PHE A 231 13.19 18.65 21.24
C PHE A 231 14.22 19.71 21.64
N SER A 232 14.86 20.31 20.65
CA SER A 232 15.71 21.48 20.79
C SER A 232 15.31 22.50 19.73
N GLY A 233 14.52 23.50 20.12
CA GLY A 233 13.88 24.42 19.21
C GLY A 233 12.99 23.70 18.16
N LYS A 234 13.28 23.93 16.89
CA LYS A 234 12.58 23.28 15.77
C LYS A 234 13.26 21.96 15.33
N LYS A 235 14.03 21.31 16.18
CA LYS A 235 14.65 20.02 15.88
C LYS A 235 14.27 18.97 16.92
N VAL A 236 14.09 17.74 16.47
CA VAL A 236 14.11 16.57 17.34
C VAL A 236 15.58 16.26 17.62
N SER A 237 15.98 16.33 18.89
CA SER A 237 17.36 16.08 19.34
C SER A 237 17.61 14.63 19.74
N GLU A 238 16.57 13.95 20.27
CA GLU A 238 16.69 12.58 20.74
C GLU A 238 15.42 11.77 20.40
N ILE A 239 15.61 10.51 20.05
CA ILE A 239 14.54 9.51 19.85
C ILE A 239 14.58 8.58 21.07
N ILE A 240 13.54 8.61 21.90
CA ILE A 240 13.43 7.79 23.10
C ILE A 240 12.77 6.46 22.72
N THR A 241 13.40 5.36 23.07
CA THR A 241 12.92 4.02 22.73
C THR A 241 12.93 3.09 23.95
N SER A 242 12.34 1.89 23.78
CA SER A 242 12.40 0.81 24.77
C SER A 242 13.81 0.28 25.05
N LYS A 243 14.80 0.58 24.20
CA LYS A 243 16.20 0.14 24.33
C LYS A 243 17.18 1.30 24.53
N GLY A 244 16.70 2.46 24.97
CA GLY A 244 17.54 3.63 25.22
C GLY A 244 17.27 4.76 24.21
N THR A 245 18.21 5.70 24.15
CA THR A 245 18.10 6.92 23.35
C THR A 245 18.93 6.82 22.08
N PHE A 246 18.35 7.25 20.96
CA PHE A 246 19.02 7.31 19.66
C PHE A 246 19.13 8.75 19.17
N HIS A 247 20.16 9.00 18.36
CA HIS A 247 20.43 10.30 17.75
C HIS A 247 20.56 10.16 16.24
N ALA A 248 20.11 11.19 15.51
CA ALA A 248 20.27 11.31 14.08
C ALA A 248 20.17 12.78 13.65
N ASP A 249 20.76 13.12 12.51
CA ASP A 249 20.64 14.45 11.92
C ASP A 249 19.26 14.63 11.29
N GLU A 250 18.73 13.55 10.69
CA GLU A 250 17.42 13.49 10.05
C GLU A 250 16.61 12.28 10.56
N ILE A 251 15.30 12.43 10.62
CA ILE A 251 14.38 11.40 11.11
C ILE A 251 13.28 11.21 10.06
N VAL A 252 13.09 9.98 9.64
CA VAL A 252 11.99 9.61 8.72
C VAL A 252 11.01 8.67 9.43
N VAL A 253 9.75 9.06 9.51
CA VAL A 253 8.72 8.25 10.16
C VAL A 253 7.90 7.50 9.12
N THR A 254 8.01 6.15 9.13
CA THR A 254 7.36 5.25 8.17
C THR A 254 6.45 4.21 8.86
N GLY A 255 5.86 4.59 9.98
CA GLY A 255 5.20 3.70 10.94
C GLY A 255 3.92 2.99 10.48
N GLY A 256 3.54 3.03 9.18
CA GLY A 256 2.34 2.35 8.67
C GLY A 256 1.09 2.72 9.46
N ALA A 257 0.31 1.73 9.91
CA ALA A 257 -0.89 1.95 10.73
C ALA A 257 -0.60 2.52 12.13
N SER A 258 0.65 2.48 12.60
CA SER A 258 1.09 3.09 13.87
C SER A 258 1.45 4.58 13.73
N LEU A 259 1.40 5.13 12.51
CA LEU A 259 1.79 6.51 12.21
C LEU A 259 1.06 7.55 13.08
N PRO A 260 -0.26 7.47 13.37
CA PRO A 260 -0.92 8.44 14.26
C PRO A 260 -0.34 8.47 15.67
N ALA A 261 0.01 7.32 16.23
CA ALA A 261 0.59 7.22 17.57
C ALA A 261 2.01 7.82 17.62
N LEU A 262 2.81 7.63 16.57
CA LEU A 262 4.13 8.25 16.43
C LEU A 262 4.01 9.76 16.22
N ALA A 263 3.10 10.18 15.36
CA ALA A 263 2.81 11.59 15.08
C ALA A 263 2.36 12.36 16.34
N SER A 264 1.52 11.75 17.16
CA SER A 264 1.08 12.33 18.44
C SER A 264 2.27 12.63 19.36
N LYS A 265 3.30 11.74 19.41
CA LYS A 265 4.52 11.95 20.18
C LYS A 265 5.38 13.10 19.63
N LEU A 266 5.24 13.42 18.35
CA LEU A 266 5.80 14.58 17.68
C LEU A 266 4.87 15.81 17.74
N HIS A 267 3.75 15.73 18.45
CA HIS A 267 2.72 16.77 18.48
C HIS A 267 2.25 17.17 17.07
N LEU A 268 2.16 16.19 16.15
CA LEU A 268 1.62 16.34 14.79
C LEU A 268 0.24 15.68 14.71
N LYS A 269 -0.63 16.22 13.86
CA LYS A 269 -1.95 15.64 13.56
C LYS A 269 -1.89 14.94 12.21
N LEU A 270 -1.78 13.62 12.22
CA LEU A 270 -1.85 12.78 11.04
C LEU A 270 -3.06 11.84 11.17
N PRO A 271 -4.28 12.30 10.89
CA PRO A 271 -5.47 11.46 10.99
C PRO A 271 -5.37 10.25 10.06
N LEU A 272 -5.55 9.07 10.61
CA LEU A 272 -5.46 7.81 9.90
C LEU A 272 -6.33 6.77 10.57
N MET A 273 -7.06 5.99 9.78
CA MET A 273 -7.85 4.85 10.26
C MET A 273 -7.28 3.55 9.71
N PRO A 274 -6.97 2.57 10.58
CA PRO A 274 -6.60 1.24 10.14
C PRO A 274 -7.74 0.57 9.39
N GLY A 275 -7.45 0.10 8.16
CA GLY A 275 -8.36 -0.71 7.36
C GLY A 275 -7.87 -2.15 7.32
N LYS A 276 -8.43 -3.04 8.17
CA LYS A 276 -7.99 -4.44 8.23
C LYS A 276 -8.47 -5.21 7.01
N GLY A 277 -7.55 -5.95 6.40
CA GLY A 277 -7.82 -6.91 5.34
C GLY A 277 -7.20 -8.26 5.65
N TYR A 278 -7.67 -9.28 4.95
CA TYR A 278 -7.19 -10.65 5.09
C TYR A 278 -6.54 -11.12 3.80
N SER A 279 -5.56 -12.01 3.93
CA SER A 279 -5.04 -12.76 2.79
C SER A 279 -4.69 -14.19 3.20
N PHE A 280 -4.66 -15.08 2.21
CA PHE A 280 -4.23 -16.46 2.35
C PHE A 280 -3.68 -16.98 1.02
N MET A 281 -2.87 -18.04 1.10
CA MET A 281 -2.29 -18.70 -0.06
C MET A 281 -3.10 -19.94 -0.41
N HIS A 282 -3.18 -20.23 -1.70
CA HIS A 282 -3.78 -21.42 -2.26
C HIS A 282 -2.79 -22.09 -3.21
N ASN A 283 -2.57 -23.41 -3.04
CA ASN A 283 -1.68 -24.16 -3.91
C ASN A 283 -2.34 -24.34 -5.29
N THR A 284 -1.59 -24.10 -6.33
CA THR A 284 -2.01 -24.40 -7.69
C THR A 284 -1.59 -25.80 -8.13
N THR A 285 -2.30 -26.35 -9.09
CA THR A 285 -1.85 -27.50 -9.88
C THR A 285 -1.35 -26.99 -11.24
N ASP A 286 -0.67 -27.82 -12.01
CA ASP A 286 -0.18 -27.44 -13.36
C ASP A 286 -1.31 -26.95 -14.28
N ASN A 287 -2.54 -27.39 -14.05
CA ASN A 287 -3.73 -27.04 -14.84
C ASN A 287 -4.42 -25.74 -14.37
N ASN A 288 -4.00 -25.13 -13.23
CA ASN A 288 -4.67 -23.98 -12.62
C ASN A 288 -3.73 -22.78 -12.46
N GLN A 289 -2.63 -22.72 -13.20
CA GLN A 289 -1.68 -21.60 -13.13
C GLN A 289 -2.27 -20.37 -13.82
N MET A 290 -2.41 -19.31 -13.05
CA MET A 290 -2.82 -18.01 -13.59
C MET A 290 -1.67 -17.27 -14.27
N VAL A 291 -1.96 -16.65 -15.40
CA VAL A 291 -1.03 -15.79 -16.13
C VAL A 291 -1.05 -14.37 -15.55
N HIS A 292 -2.25 -13.82 -15.36
CA HIS A 292 -2.46 -12.45 -14.89
C HIS A 292 -3.01 -12.41 -13.47
N ALA A 293 -2.69 -11.37 -12.74
CA ALA A 293 -3.45 -11.04 -11.54
C ALA A 293 -4.82 -10.46 -11.90
N ALA A 294 -5.77 -10.58 -10.98
CA ALA A 294 -7.11 -10.06 -11.18
C ALA A 294 -7.69 -9.40 -9.93
N LEU A 295 -8.57 -8.41 -10.13
CA LEU A 295 -9.49 -7.89 -9.13
C LEU A 295 -10.91 -8.33 -9.49
N LEU A 296 -11.56 -9.07 -8.58
CA LEU A 296 -12.97 -9.47 -8.68
C LEU A 296 -13.81 -8.31 -8.14
N LEU A 297 -14.38 -7.50 -9.03
CA LEU A 297 -14.86 -6.16 -8.67
C LEU A 297 -16.04 -6.17 -7.72
N GLU A 298 -17.06 -6.99 -7.95
CA GLU A 298 -18.21 -7.08 -7.03
C GLU A 298 -17.83 -7.70 -5.67
N ALA A 299 -16.85 -8.60 -5.68
CA ALA A 299 -16.35 -9.26 -4.47
C ALA A 299 -15.28 -8.44 -3.74
N ARG A 300 -14.63 -7.48 -4.42
CA ARG A 300 -13.47 -6.73 -3.92
C ARG A 300 -12.35 -7.67 -3.43
N VAL A 301 -12.06 -8.70 -4.21
CA VAL A 301 -11.02 -9.70 -3.94
C VAL A 301 -9.92 -9.57 -4.99
N ALA A 302 -8.71 -9.40 -4.50
CA ALA A 302 -7.50 -9.48 -5.31
C ALA A 302 -7.05 -10.95 -5.40
N VAL A 303 -6.72 -11.38 -6.61
CA VAL A 303 -6.25 -12.71 -6.95
C VAL A 303 -4.90 -12.56 -7.62
N THR A 304 -3.83 -12.99 -6.94
CA THR A 304 -2.46 -12.73 -7.41
C THR A 304 -1.66 -14.03 -7.49
N PRO A 305 -1.25 -14.45 -8.71
CA PRO A 305 -0.33 -15.57 -8.87
C PRO A 305 1.08 -15.17 -8.41
N MET A 306 1.65 -15.90 -7.45
CA MET A 306 2.99 -15.67 -6.91
C MET A 306 3.53 -16.94 -6.25
N ASN A 307 4.85 -17.16 -6.34
CA ASN A 307 5.54 -18.28 -5.70
C ASN A 307 4.87 -19.65 -5.99
N ASN A 308 4.44 -19.87 -7.25
CA ASN A 308 3.71 -21.07 -7.71
C ASN A 308 2.42 -21.35 -6.93
N GLN A 309 1.81 -20.33 -6.35
CA GLN A 309 0.55 -20.35 -5.62
C GLN A 309 -0.32 -19.18 -6.09
N ILE A 310 -1.55 -19.12 -5.63
CA ILE A 310 -2.42 -17.95 -5.78
C ILE A 310 -2.65 -17.34 -4.40
N ARG A 311 -2.37 -16.04 -4.25
CA ARG A 311 -2.78 -15.29 -3.08
C ARG A 311 -4.14 -14.67 -3.32
N PHE A 312 -5.07 -14.98 -2.42
CA PHE A 312 -6.36 -14.30 -2.33
C PHE A 312 -6.30 -13.26 -1.22
N SER A 313 -6.68 -12.03 -1.54
CA SER A 313 -6.67 -10.92 -0.59
C SER A 313 -7.95 -10.13 -0.71
N GLY A 314 -8.56 -9.78 0.41
CA GLY A 314 -9.82 -9.05 0.37
C GLY A 314 -10.16 -8.35 1.67
N THR A 315 -11.35 -7.78 1.70
CA THR A 315 -11.97 -7.03 2.79
C THR A 315 -11.28 -5.72 3.17
N MET A 316 -12.08 -4.83 3.73
CA MET A 316 -11.67 -3.57 4.34
C MET A 316 -12.53 -3.32 5.58
N GLU A 317 -11.99 -3.61 6.76
CA GLU A 317 -12.64 -3.31 8.03
C GLU A 317 -12.03 -2.04 8.61
N LEU A 318 -12.72 -0.92 8.50
CA LEU A 318 -12.30 0.35 9.10
C LEU A 318 -12.68 0.41 10.58
N GLY A 319 -11.73 0.81 11.41
CA GLY A 319 -11.93 0.98 12.84
C GLY A 319 -10.66 0.77 13.65
N PRO A 320 -10.74 0.90 14.99
CA PRO A 320 -9.61 0.65 15.88
C PRO A 320 -8.99 -0.73 15.64
N ALA A 321 -7.67 -0.82 15.68
CA ALA A 321 -6.94 -2.06 15.47
C ALA A 321 -7.34 -3.15 16.48
N ASN A 322 -7.41 -4.40 16.03
CA ASN A 322 -7.62 -5.60 16.87
C ASN A 322 -7.14 -6.86 16.15
N ASP A 323 -6.74 -7.87 16.89
CA ASP A 323 -6.14 -9.10 16.33
C ASP A 323 -7.18 -10.20 16.01
N LYS A 324 -8.47 -9.90 16.13
CA LYS A 324 -9.54 -10.87 15.88
C LYS A 324 -9.72 -11.11 14.37
N ILE A 325 -9.65 -12.36 13.93
CA ILE A 325 -10.03 -12.79 12.59
C ILE A 325 -11.53 -13.08 12.57
N TYR A 326 -12.26 -12.41 11.67
CA TYR A 326 -13.70 -12.61 11.50
C TYR A 326 -13.95 -13.61 10.38
N SER A 327 -14.26 -14.86 10.75
CA SER A 327 -14.43 -15.98 9.81
C SER A 327 -15.42 -15.72 8.68
N ASN A 328 -16.52 -15.01 8.94
CA ASN A 328 -17.49 -14.66 7.90
C ASN A 328 -16.89 -13.77 6.80
N ARG A 329 -15.91 -12.91 7.12
CA ARG A 329 -15.22 -12.07 6.13
C ARG A 329 -14.33 -12.92 5.24
N VAL A 330 -13.61 -13.87 5.83
CA VAL A 330 -12.77 -14.82 5.07
C VAL A 330 -13.65 -15.75 4.23
N LYS A 331 -14.78 -16.24 4.77
CA LYS A 331 -15.78 -17.00 3.99
C LYS A 331 -16.30 -16.20 2.78
N GLY A 332 -16.52 -14.89 2.95
CA GLY A 332 -16.93 -14.02 1.84
C GLY A 332 -15.92 -14.01 0.68
N ILE A 333 -14.61 -14.03 0.99
CA ILE A 333 -13.55 -14.15 0.00
C ILE A 333 -13.64 -15.53 -0.67
N VAL A 334 -13.59 -16.62 0.10
CA VAL A 334 -13.59 -18.00 -0.41
C VAL A 334 -14.82 -18.28 -1.29
N GLU A 335 -16.02 -17.91 -0.84
CA GLU A 335 -17.27 -18.13 -1.57
C GLU A 335 -17.42 -17.27 -2.84
N SER A 336 -16.61 -16.23 -3.00
CA SER A 336 -16.62 -15.41 -4.19
C SER A 336 -15.79 -16.00 -5.34
N ILE A 337 -14.74 -16.77 -5.04
CA ILE A 337 -13.78 -17.28 -6.01
C ILE A 337 -14.47 -18.16 -7.08
N PRO A 338 -15.24 -19.21 -6.74
CA PRO A 338 -15.87 -20.05 -7.75
C PRO A 338 -16.96 -19.34 -8.56
N LYS A 339 -17.41 -18.17 -8.13
CA LYS A 339 -18.33 -17.36 -8.91
C LYS A 339 -17.66 -16.74 -10.14
N TYR A 340 -16.35 -16.49 -10.08
CA TYR A 340 -15.56 -15.94 -11.19
C TYR A 340 -14.74 -17.01 -11.89
N PHE A 341 -14.25 -18.00 -11.14
CA PHE A 341 -13.44 -19.12 -11.62
C PHE A 341 -14.11 -20.44 -11.21
N PRO A 342 -15.11 -20.91 -11.98
CA PRO A 342 -15.95 -22.06 -11.59
C PRO A 342 -15.18 -23.36 -11.35
N ASP A 343 -14.03 -23.51 -12.02
CA ASP A 343 -13.21 -24.72 -11.89
C ASP A 343 -12.17 -24.64 -10.75
N LEU A 344 -12.04 -23.47 -10.12
CA LEU A 344 -11.11 -23.26 -9.03
C LEU A 344 -11.80 -23.49 -7.68
N GLN A 345 -11.54 -24.67 -7.11
CA GLN A 345 -12.06 -25.04 -5.79
C GLN A 345 -11.07 -24.57 -4.71
N VAL A 346 -11.54 -23.75 -3.81
CA VAL A 346 -10.72 -23.20 -2.71
C VAL A 346 -11.37 -23.52 -1.37
N ASP A 347 -10.70 -24.35 -0.59
CA ASP A 347 -11.12 -24.66 0.77
C ASP A 347 -10.95 -23.47 1.71
N TYR A 348 -11.66 -23.51 2.84
CA TYR A 348 -11.45 -22.52 3.88
C TYR A 348 -10.01 -22.61 4.42
N PRO A 349 -9.22 -21.52 4.36
CA PRO A 349 -7.80 -21.57 4.67
C PRO A 349 -7.53 -21.86 6.15
N LYS A 350 -6.49 -22.66 6.41
CA LYS A 350 -5.99 -22.92 7.76
C LYS A 350 -5.18 -21.74 8.28
N ASP A 351 -4.36 -21.16 7.41
CA ASP A 351 -3.47 -20.04 7.71
C ASP A 351 -4.03 -18.77 7.08
N ILE A 352 -4.48 -17.86 7.93
CA ILE A 352 -5.05 -16.59 7.52
C ILE A 352 -4.17 -15.48 8.06
N TRP A 353 -3.58 -14.72 7.15
CA TRP A 353 -2.88 -13.50 7.50
C TRP A 353 -3.85 -12.31 7.51
N PHE A 354 -3.61 -11.35 8.38
CA PHE A 354 -4.29 -10.06 8.34
C PHE A 354 -3.30 -8.90 8.46
N GLY A 355 -3.64 -7.77 7.87
CA GLY A 355 -2.86 -6.55 7.97
C GLY A 355 -3.72 -5.31 7.92
N TYR A 356 -3.12 -4.19 8.32
CA TYR A 356 -3.80 -2.91 8.40
C TYR A 356 -3.33 -1.97 7.29
N ARG A 357 -4.26 -1.59 6.40
CA ARG A 357 -4.05 -0.52 5.43
C ARG A 357 -4.14 0.82 6.16
N PRO A 358 -3.13 1.68 6.08
CA PRO A 358 -3.13 2.98 6.74
C PRO A 358 -3.93 4.00 5.91
N CYS A 359 -5.23 4.14 6.18
CA CYS A 359 -6.15 4.97 5.40
C CYS A 359 -6.21 6.40 5.94
N SER A 360 -5.69 7.36 5.20
CA SER A 360 -5.92 8.79 5.44
C SER A 360 -7.36 9.17 5.07
N PRO A 361 -7.96 10.23 5.66
CA PRO A 361 -9.35 10.57 5.39
C PRO A 361 -9.59 11.16 4.00
N ASP A 362 -8.56 11.65 3.31
CA ASP A 362 -8.61 12.11 1.94
C ASP A 362 -8.14 11.05 0.92
N GLY A 363 -7.70 9.88 1.40
CA GLY A 363 -7.19 8.81 0.57
C GLY A 363 -5.79 9.05 -0.02
N LEU A 364 -5.11 10.14 0.36
CA LEU A 364 -3.78 10.49 -0.13
C LEU A 364 -2.70 10.05 0.86
N PRO A 365 -1.51 9.66 0.40
CA PRO A 365 -0.39 9.38 1.30
C PRO A 365 0.07 10.63 2.06
N TYR A 366 0.80 10.43 3.15
CA TYR A 366 1.61 11.47 3.78
C TYR A 366 3.04 11.31 3.28
N LEU A 367 3.54 12.32 2.58
CA LEU A 367 4.88 12.29 1.99
C LEU A 367 5.48 13.69 2.02
N GLY A 368 6.58 13.86 2.75
CA GLY A 368 7.27 15.14 2.82
C GLY A 368 7.83 15.48 4.19
N ARG A 369 8.50 16.62 4.28
CA ARG A 369 9.00 17.20 5.52
C ARG A 369 7.88 17.94 6.24
N THR A 370 7.82 17.85 7.58
CA THR A 370 6.87 18.65 8.37
C THR A 370 7.38 20.08 8.52
N SER A 371 6.49 21.06 8.58
CA SER A 371 6.86 22.46 8.85
C SER A 371 7.26 22.71 10.31
N LYS A 372 6.81 21.82 11.22
CA LYS A 372 7.04 21.94 12.66
C LYS A 372 8.47 21.66 13.05
N TYR A 373 9.11 20.68 12.39
CA TYR A 373 10.50 20.29 12.69
C TYR A 373 11.35 20.29 11.43
N SER A 374 12.52 20.92 11.50
CA SER A 374 13.43 21.02 10.37
C SER A 374 14.10 19.70 9.97
N ASN A 375 14.06 18.68 10.84
CA ASN A 375 14.71 17.39 10.64
C ASN A 375 13.75 16.19 10.73
N VAL A 376 12.45 16.40 10.48
CA VAL A 376 11.47 15.29 10.50
C VAL A 376 10.71 15.24 9.18
N SER A 377 10.75 14.07 8.55
CA SER A 377 9.99 13.74 7.35
C SER A 377 9.06 12.56 7.61
N ILE A 378 7.96 12.52 6.89
CA ILE A 378 6.94 11.46 6.97
C ILE A 378 6.84 10.79 5.60
N ALA A 379 6.75 9.46 5.58
CA ALA A 379 6.44 8.70 4.38
C ALA A 379 5.53 7.51 4.72
N GLY A 380 4.30 7.51 4.22
CA GLY A 380 3.35 6.44 4.50
C GLY A 380 1.89 6.81 4.23
N ALA A 381 0.98 6.10 4.89
CA ALA A 381 -0.48 6.26 4.71
C ALA A 381 -0.97 6.04 3.27
N GLY A 382 -0.28 5.19 2.51
CA GLY A 382 -0.65 4.85 1.13
C GLY A 382 -1.92 3.99 0.99
N GLY A 383 -2.65 3.74 2.08
CA GLY A 383 -3.89 2.97 2.03
C GLY A 383 -3.68 1.59 1.41
N MET A 384 -4.35 1.32 0.29
CA MET A 384 -4.19 0.07 -0.47
C MET A 384 -2.91 0.04 -1.32
N MET A 385 -2.35 1.20 -1.68
CA MET A 385 -1.19 1.35 -2.56
C MET A 385 0.16 1.35 -1.82
N GLY A 386 0.19 1.07 -0.50
CA GLY A 386 1.39 1.22 0.31
C GLY A 386 2.61 0.45 -0.20
N LEU A 387 2.43 -0.77 -0.71
CA LEU A 387 3.49 -1.55 -1.35
C LEU A 387 3.87 -0.94 -2.69
N SER A 388 2.88 -0.67 -3.54
CA SER A 388 3.07 -0.04 -4.86
C SER A 388 3.90 1.24 -4.79
N LEU A 389 3.71 2.07 -3.77
CA LEU A 389 4.36 3.36 -3.58
C LEU A 389 5.71 3.31 -2.84
N GLY A 390 6.17 2.14 -2.42
CA GLY A 390 7.39 1.99 -1.60
C GLY A 390 8.61 2.72 -2.18
N PRO A 391 9.07 2.40 -3.41
CA PRO A 391 10.21 3.05 -4.04
C PRO A 391 10.04 4.56 -4.23
N ALA A 392 8.84 5.03 -4.62
CA ALA A 392 8.59 6.46 -4.79
C ALA A 392 8.71 7.23 -3.46
N TYR A 393 8.29 6.65 -2.35
CA TYR A 393 8.54 7.23 -1.03
C TYR A 393 10.02 7.38 -0.75
N GLY A 394 10.80 6.33 -1.02
CA GLY A 394 12.24 6.34 -0.82
C GLY A 394 12.94 7.41 -1.66
N LYS A 395 12.68 7.45 -2.96
CA LYS A 395 13.25 8.47 -3.87
C LYS A 395 12.86 9.89 -3.45
N ALA A 396 11.58 10.13 -3.14
CA ALA A 396 11.11 11.46 -2.75
C ALA A 396 11.75 11.94 -1.43
N ILE A 397 11.79 11.11 -0.41
CA ILE A 397 12.44 11.44 0.87
C ILE A 397 13.93 11.70 0.66
N THR A 398 14.61 10.87 -0.11
CA THR A 398 16.04 11.05 -0.41
C THR A 398 16.30 12.38 -1.12
N ALA A 399 15.47 12.74 -2.11
CA ALA A 399 15.57 14.02 -2.79
C ALA A 399 15.40 15.20 -1.81
N LEU A 400 14.38 15.14 -0.93
CA LEU A 400 14.13 16.17 0.08
C LEU A 400 15.29 16.33 1.07
N LEU A 401 15.84 15.23 1.58
CA LEU A 401 16.95 15.27 2.53
C LEU A 401 18.24 15.80 1.89
N SER A 402 18.41 15.56 0.60
CA SER A 402 19.56 16.04 -0.19
C SER A 402 19.32 17.41 -0.87
N ASN A 403 18.23 18.10 -0.54
CA ASN A 403 17.84 19.39 -1.13
C ASN A 403 17.77 19.36 -2.68
N LYS A 404 17.31 18.23 -3.24
CA LYS A 404 17.07 18.06 -4.67
C LYS A 404 15.56 18.15 -4.97
N ALA A 405 15.22 18.44 -6.21
CA ALA A 405 13.85 18.34 -6.68
C ALA A 405 13.38 16.89 -6.68
N THR A 406 12.12 16.67 -6.31
CA THR A 406 11.48 15.35 -6.40
C THR A 406 11.11 15.04 -7.87
N GLU A 407 11.15 13.77 -8.25
CA GLU A 407 10.79 13.32 -9.61
C GLU A 407 9.33 13.66 -9.96
N THR A 408 8.44 13.65 -8.97
CA THR A 408 7.02 13.97 -9.12
C THR A 408 6.61 15.07 -8.17
N ASP A 409 5.52 15.77 -8.46
CA ASP A 409 4.95 16.76 -7.53
C ASP A 409 4.32 16.05 -6.32
N ILE A 410 4.89 16.28 -5.15
CA ILE A 410 4.42 15.73 -3.87
C ILE A 410 3.71 16.75 -2.98
N THR A 411 3.46 17.97 -3.46
CA THR A 411 2.88 19.06 -2.65
C THR A 411 1.50 18.72 -2.09
N GLY A 412 0.69 17.98 -2.86
CA GLY A 412 -0.62 17.48 -2.43
C GLY A 412 -0.55 16.43 -1.30
N PHE A 413 0.61 15.83 -1.07
CA PHE A 413 0.82 14.78 -0.06
C PHE A 413 1.43 15.29 1.24
N ASN A 414 1.55 16.62 1.37
CA ASN A 414 2.15 17.27 2.53
C ASN A 414 1.59 16.73 3.86
N PRO A 415 2.44 16.30 4.81
CA PRO A 415 2.01 15.82 6.12
C PRO A 415 1.20 16.84 6.94
N ASP A 416 1.42 18.14 6.70
CA ASP A 416 0.79 19.20 7.50
C ASP A 416 -0.61 19.60 7.01
N ARG A 417 -1.16 18.95 5.97
CA ARG A 417 -2.46 19.31 5.37
C ARG A 417 -3.69 19.14 6.28
N PHE A 418 -3.51 18.53 7.46
CA PHE A 418 -4.54 18.40 8.50
C PHE A 418 -4.15 19.07 9.84
N GLN A 419 -3.12 19.91 9.86
CA GLN A 419 -2.66 20.63 11.06
C GLN A 419 -3.65 21.72 11.49
#